data_23477f4a8465f5bf1fdc219896a75c9a
#
_entry.id   23477f4a8465f5bf1fdc219896a75c9a
#
_cell.length_a   1.000
_cell.length_b   1.000
_cell.length_c   1.000
_cell.angle_alpha   90.00
_cell.angle_beta   90.00
_cell.angle_gamma   90.00
#
_symmetry.space_group_name_H-M   'P 1'
#
loop_
_entity.id
_entity.type
_entity.pdbx_description
1 polymer ?
#
loop_
_entity_poly.entity_id
_entity_poly.type
_entity_poly.pdbx_seq_one_letter_code
_entity_poly.pdbx_strand_id
1 'polypeptide(L)'
;MSFHEVRLPARLAFGSTGGVERRTEIATLASGFERRSTPWALGRRRYLIGANLRSLDDMAALIAFFEARRGRLYGFRFKDFADFKSCAPSGTVSAGDQVLGLGDGARTVFPLIKTYGDVERPIRKPVEGS
;
A
#
# COMPACT_ATOMS: atom_id res chain seq x y z
N MET A 1 -7.71 2.48 -15.98
CA MET A 1 -6.29 2.74 -15.62
C MET A 1 -5.44 1.63 -16.21
N SER A 2 -4.49 2.00 -17.00
CA SER A 2 -3.51 1.04 -17.54
C SER A 2 -2.49 0.69 -16.44
N PHE A 3 -2.18 -0.61 -16.33
CA PHE A 3 -1.28 -1.14 -15.32
C PHE A 3 -0.29 -2.08 -15.98
N HIS A 4 0.99 -1.95 -15.64
CA HIS A 4 2.03 -2.86 -16.08
C HIS A 4 2.35 -3.85 -14.97
N GLU A 5 2.27 -5.15 -15.27
CA GLU A 5 2.61 -6.23 -14.32
C GLU A 5 4.13 -6.35 -14.12
N VAL A 6 4.75 -5.25 -13.69
CA VAL A 6 6.15 -5.17 -13.35
C VAL A 6 6.31 -4.56 -11.97
N ARG A 7 7.34 -4.98 -11.27
CA ARG A 7 7.67 -4.48 -9.94
C ARG A 7 8.84 -3.52 -10.04
N LEU A 8 8.79 -2.42 -9.28
CA LEU A 8 9.97 -1.60 -9.05
C LEU A 8 11.07 -2.49 -8.44
N PRO A 9 12.31 -2.45 -8.96
CA PRO A 9 13.40 -3.28 -8.43
C PRO A 9 13.50 -3.19 -6.92
N ALA A 10 13.58 -4.34 -6.25
CA ALA A 10 13.58 -4.43 -4.78
C ALA A 10 14.71 -3.61 -4.15
N ARG A 11 15.86 -3.54 -4.81
CA ARG A 11 17.01 -2.74 -4.39
C ARG A 11 16.68 -1.25 -4.30
N LEU A 12 15.86 -0.72 -5.21
CA LEU A 12 15.45 0.68 -5.21
C LEU A 12 14.29 0.93 -4.23
N ALA A 13 13.44 -0.06 -4.02
CA ALA A 13 12.28 0.05 -3.13
C ALA A 13 12.66 -0.16 -1.66
N PHE A 14 13.66 -0.99 -1.36
CA PHE A 14 14.10 -1.28 -0.01
C PHE A 14 14.65 -0.02 0.69
N GLY A 15 14.20 0.23 1.93
CA GLY A 15 14.60 1.42 2.68
C GLY A 15 13.88 2.70 2.26
N SER A 16 12.87 2.61 1.40
CA SER A 16 12.00 3.75 1.11
C SER A 16 11.32 4.25 2.38
N THR A 17 11.22 5.57 2.49
CA THR A 17 10.56 6.22 3.62
C THR A 17 9.19 6.71 3.22
N GLY A 18 8.22 6.62 4.12
CA GLY A 18 6.86 7.05 3.84
C GLY A 18 5.85 6.23 4.63
N GLY A 19 4.61 6.32 4.22
CA GLY A 19 3.53 5.62 4.90
C GLY A 19 2.15 5.98 4.37
N VAL A 20 1.16 5.78 5.22
CA VAL A 20 -0.24 6.03 4.90
C VAL A 20 -0.55 7.52 5.10
N GLU A 21 -1.01 8.15 4.05
CA GLU A 21 -1.57 9.48 4.05
C GLU A 21 -3.10 9.40 4.15
N ARG A 22 -3.68 10.15 5.08
CA ARG A 22 -5.13 10.30 5.22
C ARG A 22 -5.49 11.78 5.17
N ARG A 23 -6.65 12.07 4.61
CA ARG A 23 -7.19 13.42 4.60
C ARG A 23 -8.27 13.53 5.67
N THR A 24 -8.07 14.45 6.60
CA THR A 24 -9.06 14.79 7.63
C THR A 24 -9.38 16.27 7.50
N GLU A 25 -10.65 16.58 7.45
CA GLU A 25 -11.16 17.96 7.49
C GLU A 25 -11.67 18.23 8.88
N ILE A 26 -11.22 19.35 9.46
CA ILE A 26 -11.57 19.78 10.80
C ILE A 26 -12.30 21.13 10.69
N ALA A 27 -13.53 21.18 11.12
CA ALA A 27 -14.32 22.39 11.19
C ALA A 27 -14.56 22.76 12.67
N THR A 28 -14.13 23.95 13.07
CA THR A 28 -14.40 24.48 14.41
C THR A 28 -15.74 25.17 14.40
N LEU A 29 -16.64 24.74 15.27
CA LEU A 29 -17.95 25.34 15.44
C LEU A 29 -17.88 26.61 16.28
N ALA A 30 -18.89 27.48 16.18
CA ALA A 30 -18.98 28.71 16.98
C ALA A 30 -18.99 28.45 18.50
N SER A 31 -19.40 27.25 18.93
CA SER A 31 -19.35 26.78 20.31
C SER A 31 -17.96 26.41 20.84
N GLY A 32 -16.94 26.40 19.94
CA GLY A 32 -15.57 25.95 20.25
C GLY A 32 -15.35 24.45 20.08
N PHE A 33 -16.40 23.66 19.78
CA PHE A 33 -16.25 22.23 19.48
C PHE A 33 -15.75 22.03 18.05
N GLU A 34 -15.01 20.94 17.84
CA GLU A 34 -14.51 20.54 16.53
C GLU A 34 -15.36 19.40 15.96
N ARG A 35 -15.68 19.52 14.69
CA ARG A 35 -16.23 18.43 13.89
C ARG A 35 -15.15 17.94 12.92
N ARG A 36 -14.92 16.63 12.95
CA ARG A 36 -13.93 15.98 12.08
C ARG A 36 -14.63 15.07 11.08
N SER A 37 -14.19 15.15 9.84
CA SER A 37 -14.66 14.30 8.75
C SER A 37 -13.48 13.86 7.88
N THR A 38 -13.64 12.72 7.21
CA THR A 38 -12.65 12.22 6.26
C THR A 38 -13.30 12.03 4.89
N PRO A 39 -12.88 12.80 3.87
CA PRO A 39 -13.42 12.64 2.52
C PRO A 39 -12.84 11.41 1.81
N TRP A 40 -11.77 10.82 2.33
CA TRP A 40 -11.17 9.62 1.77
C TRP A 40 -11.63 8.39 2.53
N ALA A 41 -12.30 7.47 1.84
CA ALA A 41 -12.69 6.19 2.43
C ALA A 41 -11.47 5.33 2.79
N LEU A 42 -10.40 5.42 1.99
CA LEU A 42 -9.16 4.67 2.20
C LEU A 42 -7.97 5.63 2.22
N GLY A 43 -6.99 5.31 3.07
CA GLY A 43 -5.70 5.99 3.05
C GLY A 43 -4.93 5.73 1.75
N ARG A 44 -4.15 6.70 1.32
CA ARG A 44 -3.20 6.56 0.22
C ARG A 44 -1.81 6.31 0.79
N ARG A 45 -1.01 5.55 0.06
CA ARG A 45 0.39 5.33 0.44
C ARG A 45 1.29 6.19 -0.42
N ARG A 46 2.25 6.83 0.22
CA ARG A 46 3.27 7.65 -0.44
C ARG A 46 4.64 7.26 0.09
N TYR A 47 5.58 7.05 -0.81
CA TYR A 47 6.94 6.67 -0.47
C TYR A 47 7.95 7.54 -1.19
N LEU A 48 9.06 7.84 -0.51
CA LEU A 48 10.25 8.46 -1.06
C LEU A 48 11.30 7.35 -1.24
N ILE A 49 11.75 7.14 -2.46
CA ILE A 49 12.67 6.06 -2.82
C ILE A 49 14.11 6.53 -3.07
N GLY A 50 14.35 7.84 -3.08
CA GLY A 50 15.64 8.43 -3.42
C GLY A 50 16.78 8.10 -2.47
N ALA A 51 16.51 7.71 -1.22
CA ALA A 51 17.52 7.40 -0.22
C ALA A 51 18.40 6.18 -0.57
N ASN A 52 17.95 5.32 -1.47
CA ASN A 52 18.65 4.09 -1.85
C ASN A 52 19.44 4.18 -3.15
N LEU A 53 19.41 5.34 -3.80
CA LEU A 53 20.21 5.59 -4.99
C LEU A 53 21.67 5.82 -4.57
N ARG A 54 22.51 4.82 -4.77
CA ARG A 54 23.92 4.85 -4.34
C ARG A 54 24.91 4.96 -5.48
N SER A 55 24.44 4.84 -6.73
CA SER A 55 25.27 4.88 -7.92
C SER A 55 24.54 5.54 -9.09
N LEU A 56 25.30 5.95 -10.09
CA LEU A 56 24.74 6.43 -11.35
C LEU A 56 23.95 5.33 -12.09
N ASP A 57 24.35 4.08 -11.91
CA ASP A 57 23.63 2.93 -12.48
C ASP A 57 22.25 2.75 -11.83
N ASP A 58 22.12 2.97 -10.51
CA ASP A 58 20.84 2.99 -9.83
C ASP A 58 19.94 4.11 -10.35
N MET A 59 20.52 5.29 -10.56
CA MET A 59 19.82 6.41 -11.16
C MET A 59 19.35 6.10 -12.59
N ALA A 60 20.22 5.54 -13.40
CA ALA A 60 19.88 5.14 -14.77
C ALA A 60 18.76 4.09 -14.79
N ALA A 61 18.81 3.11 -13.89
CA ALA A 61 17.77 2.09 -13.76
C ALA A 61 16.41 2.72 -13.35
N LEU A 62 16.42 3.68 -12.42
CA LEU A 62 15.21 4.38 -12.02
C LEU A 62 14.63 5.24 -13.15
N ILE A 63 15.49 5.96 -13.88
CA ILE A 63 15.07 6.76 -15.04
C ILE A 63 14.46 5.85 -16.11
N ALA A 64 15.13 4.76 -16.45
CA ALA A 64 14.62 3.80 -17.44
C ALA A 64 13.28 3.20 -17.02
N PHE A 65 13.12 2.89 -15.72
CA PHE A 65 11.86 2.39 -15.17
C PHE A 65 10.75 3.44 -15.30
N PHE A 66 11.04 4.70 -14.97
CA PHE A 66 10.10 5.81 -15.03
C PHE A 66 9.66 6.10 -16.48
N GLU A 67 10.61 6.17 -17.41
CA GLU A 67 10.31 6.39 -18.82
C GLU A 67 9.48 5.26 -19.42
N ALA A 68 9.78 4.01 -19.09
CA ALA A 68 9.00 2.85 -19.54
C ALA A 68 7.55 2.86 -19.00
N ARG A 69 7.28 3.57 -17.92
CA ARG A 69 5.91 3.79 -17.36
C ARG A 69 5.29 5.09 -17.87
N ARG A 70 5.97 5.83 -18.74
CA ARG A 70 5.57 7.16 -19.19
C ARG A 70 5.22 8.08 -18.02
N GLY A 71 6.14 8.13 -17.07
CA GLY A 71 5.94 8.88 -15.83
C GLY A 71 4.80 8.33 -14.98
N ARG A 72 3.74 9.08 -14.88
CA ARG A 72 2.57 8.75 -14.03
C ARG A 72 1.42 8.05 -14.78
N LEU A 73 1.64 7.70 -16.06
CA LEU A 73 0.55 7.18 -16.89
C LEU A 73 0.19 5.74 -16.54
N TYR A 74 1.18 4.89 -16.31
CA TYR A 74 0.97 3.48 -16.03
C TYR A 74 1.31 3.14 -14.59
N GLY A 75 0.39 2.44 -13.91
CA GLY A 75 0.66 1.86 -12.61
C GLY A 75 1.64 0.69 -12.70
N PHE A 76 2.27 0.40 -11.58
CA PHE A 76 3.21 -0.72 -11.44
C PHE A 76 3.16 -1.27 -10.02
N ARG A 77 3.78 -2.42 -9.78
CA ARG A 77 3.85 -3.02 -8.45
C ARG A 77 4.98 -2.42 -7.63
N PHE A 78 4.65 -2.05 -6.41
CA PHE A 78 5.61 -1.59 -5.41
C PHE A 78 5.52 -2.48 -4.18
N LYS A 79 6.64 -2.98 -3.68
CA LYS A 79 6.69 -3.71 -2.42
C LYS A 79 6.95 -2.74 -1.28
N ASP A 80 6.00 -2.66 -0.37
CA ASP A 80 6.16 -1.95 0.89
C ASP A 80 6.90 -2.83 1.89
N PHE A 81 8.19 -2.62 2.06
CA PHE A 81 9.00 -3.42 2.98
C PHE A 81 8.67 -3.20 4.46
N ALA A 82 7.95 -2.15 4.79
CA ALA A 82 7.48 -1.90 6.15
C ALA A 82 6.19 -2.66 6.49
N ASP A 83 5.39 -3.00 5.46
CA ASP A 83 4.06 -3.58 5.67
C ASP A 83 3.66 -4.52 4.52
N PHE A 84 4.42 -5.59 4.35
CA PHE A 84 4.19 -6.57 3.26
C PHE A 84 3.70 -7.94 3.73
N LYS A 85 3.66 -8.16 5.06
CA LYS A 85 3.22 -9.43 5.64
C LYS A 85 1.82 -9.33 6.22
N SER A 86 1.14 -10.46 6.30
CA SER A 86 -0.14 -10.62 7.01
C SER A 86 0.02 -10.61 8.54
N CYS A 87 1.21 -10.92 9.04
CA CYS A 87 1.59 -10.96 10.45
C CYS A 87 2.61 -9.87 10.80
N ALA A 88 3.14 -9.91 12.03
CA ALA A 88 4.24 -9.06 12.46
C ALA A 88 5.49 -9.27 11.57
N PRO A 89 6.35 -8.25 11.40
CA PRO A 89 7.51 -8.35 10.51
C PRO A 89 8.47 -9.50 10.83
N SER A 90 8.62 -9.84 12.11
CA SER A 90 9.44 -10.95 12.58
C SER A 90 8.72 -12.31 12.57
N GLY A 91 7.41 -12.32 12.35
CA GLY A 91 6.59 -13.53 12.37
C GLY A 91 6.72 -14.35 11.09
N THR A 92 6.32 -15.61 11.19
CA THR A 92 6.15 -16.51 10.04
C THR A 92 4.72 -16.39 9.55
N VAL A 93 4.54 -16.17 8.26
CA VAL A 93 3.22 -16.04 7.63
C VAL A 93 2.46 -17.37 7.75
N SER A 94 1.20 -17.32 8.13
CA SER A 94 0.32 -18.47 8.26
C SER A 94 -1.08 -18.18 7.73
N ALA A 95 -1.85 -19.22 7.43
CA ALA A 95 -3.22 -19.08 6.96
C ALA A 95 -4.18 -18.49 8.02
N GLY A 96 -3.79 -18.50 9.29
CA GLY A 96 -4.58 -17.95 10.40
C GLY A 96 -4.31 -16.47 10.72
N ASP A 97 -3.41 -15.81 10.00
CA ASP A 97 -3.00 -14.42 10.33
C ASP A 97 -4.13 -13.40 10.20
N GLN A 98 -5.02 -13.60 9.24
CA GLN A 98 -6.12 -12.67 8.95
C GLN A 98 -7.43 -13.45 8.75
N VAL A 99 -8.48 -13.02 9.43
CA VAL A 99 -9.83 -13.57 9.23
C VAL A 99 -10.50 -12.80 8.09
N LEU A 100 -10.72 -13.45 6.97
CA LEU A 100 -11.32 -12.85 5.78
C LEU A 100 -12.85 -12.81 5.83
N GLY A 101 -13.45 -13.59 6.71
CA GLY A 101 -14.89 -13.69 6.90
C GLY A 101 -15.30 -15.06 7.41
N LEU A 102 -16.57 -15.18 7.74
CA LEU A 102 -17.17 -16.47 8.15
C LEU A 102 -17.91 -17.12 6.98
N GLY A 103 -17.72 -18.42 6.82
CA GLY A 103 -18.46 -19.20 5.85
C GLY A 103 -19.89 -19.44 6.34
N ASP A 104 -20.86 -19.31 5.46
CA ASP A 104 -22.29 -19.59 5.67
C ASP A 104 -22.80 -20.79 4.88
N GLY A 105 -21.89 -21.51 4.24
CA GLY A 105 -22.20 -22.64 3.35
C GLY A 105 -22.59 -22.26 1.92
N ALA A 106 -22.82 -20.96 1.66
CA ALA A 106 -23.20 -20.45 0.34
C ALA A 106 -22.18 -19.45 -0.23
N ARG A 107 -21.53 -18.69 0.65
CA ARG A 107 -20.56 -17.65 0.26
C ARG A 107 -19.27 -18.29 -0.26
N THR A 108 -18.91 -17.95 -1.50
CA THR A 108 -17.70 -18.47 -2.18
C THR A 108 -16.63 -17.41 -2.39
N VAL A 109 -16.96 -16.13 -2.18
CA VAL A 109 -16.04 -14.99 -2.43
C VAL A 109 -15.77 -14.25 -1.13
N PHE A 110 -14.49 -14.16 -0.78
CA PHE A 110 -14.02 -13.42 0.39
C PHE A 110 -13.01 -12.38 -0.07
N PRO A 111 -13.19 -11.09 0.25
CA PRO A 111 -12.21 -10.06 -0.08
C PRO A 111 -10.95 -10.27 0.76
N LEU A 112 -9.79 -10.06 0.14
CA LEU A 112 -8.53 -10.02 0.87
C LEU A 112 -8.47 -8.72 1.68
N ILE A 113 -8.27 -8.85 2.97
CA ILE A 113 -8.15 -7.73 3.91
C ILE A 113 -6.93 -7.91 4.81
N LYS A 114 -6.45 -6.81 5.34
CA LYS A 114 -5.53 -6.79 6.47
C LYS A 114 -6.11 -5.88 7.54
N THR A 115 -6.17 -6.37 8.78
CA THR A 115 -6.75 -5.69 9.91
C THR A 115 -5.68 -4.97 10.73
N TYR A 116 -5.94 -3.73 11.09
CA TYR A 116 -5.10 -2.90 11.95
C TYR A 116 -5.96 -2.41 13.12
N GLY A 117 -5.89 -3.12 14.25
CA GLY A 117 -6.84 -2.91 15.33
C GLY A 117 -8.27 -3.19 14.84
N ASP A 118 -9.15 -2.18 14.92
CA ASP A 118 -10.54 -2.28 14.48
C ASP A 118 -10.76 -1.84 13.02
N VAL A 119 -9.68 -1.52 12.29
CA VAL A 119 -9.76 -1.01 10.93
C VAL A 119 -9.34 -2.06 9.92
N GLU A 120 -10.25 -2.43 9.04
CA GLU A 120 -9.98 -3.31 7.90
C GLU A 120 -9.52 -2.51 6.69
N ARG A 121 -8.47 -2.99 6.06
CA ARG A 121 -7.98 -2.44 4.81
C ARG A 121 -8.10 -3.48 3.70
N PRO A 122 -8.87 -3.22 2.65
CA PRO A 122 -8.94 -4.12 1.50
C PRO A 122 -7.60 -4.13 0.75
N ILE A 123 -7.15 -5.32 0.41
CA ILE A 123 -5.96 -5.52 -0.43
C ILE A 123 -6.43 -5.58 -1.87
N ARG A 124 -5.91 -4.68 -2.68
CA ARG A 124 -6.24 -4.60 -4.09
C ARG A 124 -5.05 -5.04 -4.92
N LYS A 125 -5.32 -5.79 -6.00
CA LYS A 125 -4.32 -6.31 -6.92
C LYS A 125 -3.20 -7.09 -6.22
N PRO A 126 -3.52 -8.14 -5.46
CA PRO A 126 -2.50 -9.03 -4.92
C PRO A 126 -1.67 -9.65 -6.06
N VAL A 127 -0.46 -10.07 -5.76
CA VAL A 127 0.31 -10.86 -6.71
C VAL A 127 -0.28 -12.26 -6.74
N GLU A 128 -0.48 -12.81 -7.93
CA GLU A 128 -0.97 -14.18 -8.09
C GLU A 128 0.00 -15.16 -7.42
N GLY A 129 -0.53 -16.07 -6.60
CA GLY A 129 0.27 -17.06 -5.89
C GLY A 129 1.07 -16.55 -4.70
N SER A 130 0.83 -15.32 -4.22
CA SER A 130 1.53 -14.75 -3.05
C SER A 130 0.79 -15.02 -1.74
#